data_f2c05a5127e3e9ff839b052d2d4a4f74
#
_entry.id   f2c05a5127e3e9ff839b052d2d4a4f74
#
_cell.length_a   1.000
_cell.length_b   1.000
_cell.length_c   1.000
_cell.angle_alpha   90.00
_cell.angle_beta   90.00
_cell.angle_gamma   90.00
#
_symmetry.space_group_name_H-M   'P 1'
#
loop_
_entity.id
_entity.type
_entity.pdbx_description
1 polymer ?
#
loop_
_entity_poly.entity_id
_entity_poly.type
_entity_poly.pdbx_seq_one_letter_code
_entity_poly.pdbx_strand_id
1 'polypeptide(L)'
;MNPTTVTQQLQKTYQAVGDGLLSEAFGLVRASVPSQQSHFLTRIDDLENVYRQLLSYFAQGVKDEKQAEMLLYLKRKLIGLAAEVHRESVVAQGTGLFYDRLRYRRSIGFESLVTLLEQAETSTVRKQFDELVRLIFDSLWTADALTDEEAAALSHAGEYIRLVAASALTMALQQQWHSKKLYFLLEELARPDITADYRARLLVGVVLTVRSYPHHT
;
A
#
# COMPACT_ATOMS: atom_id res chain seq x y z
N MET A 1 12.76 17.65 1.60
CA MET A 1 11.41 17.98 2.13
C MET A 1 11.24 17.19 3.43
N ASN A 2 10.66 17.76 4.50
CA ASN A 2 10.50 17.05 5.77
C ASN A 2 9.35 16.02 5.62
N PRO A 3 9.41 14.80 6.19
CA PRO A 3 8.32 13.79 6.14
C PRO A 3 6.95 14.35 6.54
N THR A 4 6.90 15.24 7.53
CA THR A 4 5.67 15.95 7.95
C THR A 4 5.07 16.78 6.81
N THR A 5 5.89 17.42 5.98
CA THR A 5 5.46 18.24 4.85
C THR A 5 4.87 17.38 3.74
N VAL A 6 5.43 16.18 3.50
CA VAL A 6 4.94 15.23 2.49
C VAL A 6 3.57 14.68 2.89
N THR A 7 3.38 14.34 4.16
CA THR A 7 2.08 13.87 4.68
C THR A 7 1.02 14.98 4.63
N GLN A 8 1.38 16.22 4.94
CA GLN A 8 0.46 17.36 4.82
C GLN A 8 0.05 17.60 3.36
N GLN A 9 0.97 17.42 2.40
CA GLN A 9 0.63 17.53 0.98
C GLN A 9 -0.33 16.44 0.52
N LEU A 10 -0.17 15.20 0.99
CA LEU A 10 -1.12 14.13 0.71
C LEU A 10 -2.52 14.45 1.25
N GLN A 11 -2.62 14.92 2.48
CA GLN A 11 -3.91 15.34 3.06
C GLN A 11 -4.58 16.46 2.26
N LYS A 12 -3.82 17.49 1.85
CA LYS A 12 -4.33 18.55 0.98
C LYS A 12 -4.80 18.02 -0.36
N THR A 13 -4.09 17.04 -0.93
CA THR A 13 -4.49 16.39 -2.18
C THR A 13 -5.82 15.67 -2.01
N TYR A 14 -6.01 14.92 -0.93
CA TYR A 14 -7.26 14.23 -0.66
C TYR A 14 -8.42 15.20 -0.46
N GLN A 15 -8.19 16.30 0.25
CA GLN A 15 -9.19 17.36 0.41
C GLN A 15 -9.55 17.99 -0.95
N ALA A 16 -8.57 18.38 -1.76
CA ALA A 16 -8.81 18.95 -3.08
C ALA A 16 -9.60 17.99 -4.00
N VAL A 17 -9.32 16.69 -3.97
CA VAL A 17 -10.10 15.68 -4.70
C VAL A 17 -11.52 15.57 -4.16
N GLY A 18 -11.72 15.60 -2.85
CA GLY A 18 -13.02 15.59 -2.20
C GLY A 18 -13.86 16.80 -2.64
N ASP A 19 -13.28 17.98 -2.59
CA ASP A 19 -13.90 19.26 -2.97
C ASP A 19 -14.10 19.41 -4.49
N GLY A 20 -13.64 18.46 -5.29
CA GLY A 20 -13.75 18.49 -6.77
C GLY A 20 -12.72 19.37 -7.48
N LEU A 21 -11.73 19.88 -6.75
CA LEU A 21 -10.66 20.75 -7.27
C LEU A 21 -9.53 19.92 -7.91
N LEU A 22 -9.85 19.12 -8.93
CA LEU A 22 -8.92 18.15 -9.50
C LEU A 22 -7.68 18.81 -10.12
N SER A 23 -7.80 19.99 -10.74
CA SER A 23 -6.63 20.72 -11.28
C SER A 23 -5.62 21.07 -10.17
N GLU A 24 -6.08 21.48 -8.99
CA GLU A 24 -5.24 21.74 -7.83
C GLU A 24 -4.62 20.44 -7.32
N ALA A 25 -5.42 19.38 -7.22
CA ALA A 25 -4.95 18.06 -6.77
C ALA A 25 -3.83 17.52 -7.67
N PHE A 26 -3.93 17.64 -9.00
CA PHE A 26 -2.84 17.28 -9.93
C PHE A 26 -1.56 18.08 -9.66
N GLY A 27 -1.68 19.39 -9.42
CA GLY A 27 -0.54 20.25 -9.06
C GLY A 27 0.14 19.81 -7.77
N LEU A 28 -0.63 19.47 -6.73
CA LEU A 28 -0.11 18.99 -5.44
C LEU A 28 0.62 17.66 -5.56
N VAL A 29 0.05 16.70 -6.32
CA VAL A 29 0.71 15.41 -6.58
C VAL A 29 2.02 15.60 -7.33
N ARG A 30 2.00 16.42 -8.39
CA ARG A 30 3.19 16.73 -9.19
C ARG A 30 4.31 17.34 -8.36
N ALA A 31 3.99 18.29 -7.46
CA ALA A 31 4.95 18.92 -6.56
C ALA A 31 5.54 17.94 -5.53
N SER A 32 4.88 16.81 -5.29
CA SER A 32 5.32 15.78 -4.33
C SER A 32 6.21 14.72 -4.95
N VAL A 33 6.36 14.69 -6.29
CA VAL A 33 7.15 13.66 -6.99
C VAL A 33 8.63 13.86 -6.70
N PRO A 34 9.35 12.81 -6.21
CA PRO A 34 10.80 12.86 -6.05
C PRO A 34 11.50 13.04 -7.40
N SER A 35 12.55 13.86 -7.43
CA SER A 35 13.28 14.20 -8.67
C SER A 35 13.84 12.98 -9.43
N GLN A 36 14.08 11.89 -8.72
CA GLN A 36 14.61 10.65 -9.30
C GLN A 36 13.53 9.71 -9.88
N GLN A 37 12.25 10.06 -9.75
CA GLN A 37 11.12 9.19 -10.11
C GLN A 37 10.21 9.85 -11.16
N SER A 38 10.81 10.25 -12.29
CA SER A 38 10.12 10.95 -13.38
C SER A 38 8.96 10.16 -14.02
N HIS A 39 8.92 8.84 -13.87
CA HIS A 39 7.82 8.00 -14.37
C HIS A 39 6.46 8.38 -13.76
N PHE A 40 6.43 8.90 -12.54
CA PHE A 40 5.19 9.42 -11.96
C PHE A 40 4.67 10.65 -12.70
N LEU A 41 5.56 11.50 -13.21
CA LEU A 41 5.15 12.69 -13.97
C LEU A 41 4.38 12.30 -15.23
N THR A 42 4.84 11.28 -15.96
CA THR A 42 4.13 10.74 -17.12
C THR A 42 2.74 10.24 -16.75
N ARG A 43 2.62 9.47 -15.66
CA ARG A 43 1.32 8.96 -15.19
C ARG A 43 0.37 10.09 -14.77
N ILE A 44 0.89 11.15 -14.16
CA ILE A 44 0.12 12.35 -13.80
C ILE A 44 -0.36 13.06 -15.08
N ASP A 45 0.53 13.23 -16.06
CA ASP A 45 0.21 13.86 -17.33
C ASP A 45 -0.89 13.10 -18.08
N ASP A 46 -0.82 11.78 -18.12
CA ASP A 46 -1.83 10.92 -18.75
C ASP A 46 -3.22 11.13 -18.10
N LEU A 47 -3.29 11.08 -16.77
CA LEU A 47 -4.54 11.29 -16.04
C LEU A 47 -5.06 12.73 -16.19
N GLU A 48 -4.18 13.73 -16.16
CA GLU A 48 -4.54 15.13 -16.36
C GLU A 48 -5.06 15.40 -17.77
N ASN A 49 -4.49 14.75 -18.78
CA ASN A 49 -4.98 14.84 -20.16
C ASN A 49 -6.39 14.27 -20.31
N VAL A 50 -6.67 13.12 -19.69
CA VAL A 50 -8.04 12.56 -19.65
C VAL A 50 -9.00 13.52 -18.97
N TYR A 51 -8.60 14.15 -17.87
CA TYR A 51 -9.41 15.14 -17.18
C TYR A 51 -9.69 16.38 -18.04
N ARG A 52 -8.69 16.90 -18.76
CA ARG A 52 -8.85 18.03 -19.69
C ARG A 52 -9.80 17.71 -20.84
N GLN A 53 -9.73 16.50 -21.39
CA GLN A 53 -10.67 16.04 -22.41
C GLN A 53 -12.11 16.01 -21.87
N LEU A 54 -12.32 15.50 -20.65
CA LEU A 54 -13.61 15.52 -19.98
C LEU A 54 -14.15 16.95 -19.83
N LEU A 55 -13.32 17.88 -19.35
CA LEU A 55 -13.72 19.29 -19.25
C LEU A 55 -14.10 19.91 -20.61
N SER A 56 -13.38 19.55 -21.67
CA SER A 56 -13.71 19.99 -23.03
C SER A 56 -15.09 19.50 -23.49
N TYR A 57 -15.45 18.24 -23.21
CA TYR A 57 -16.79 17.71 -23.52
C TYR A 57 -17.88 18.41 -22.70
N PHE A 58 -17.62 18.69 -21.41
CA PHE A 58 -18.58 19.47 -20.61
C PHE A 58 -18.79 20.86 -21.16
N ALA A 59 -17.72 21.53 -21.57
CA ALA A 59 -17.81 22.89 -22.16
C ALA A 59 -18.59 22.91 -23.47
N GLN A 60 -18.59 21.82 -24.24
CA GLN A 60 -19.36 21.66 -25.48
C GLN A 60 -20.83 21.26 -25.25
N GLY A 61 -21.24 21.11 -23.97
CA GLY A 61 -22.63 20.77 -23.63
C GLY A 61 -23.01 19.30 -23.90
N VAL A 62 -22.02 18.46 -24.19
CA VAL A 62 -22.27 17.01 -24.36
C VAL A 62 -22.67 16.43 -23.01
N LYS A 63 -23.88 15.90 -22.90
CA LYS A 63 -24.38 15.20 -21.73
C LYS A 63 -24.24 13.69 -21.99
N ASP A 64 -23.31 13.05 -21.30
CA ASP A 64 -23.15 11.60 -21.30
C ASP A 64 -23.45 11.08 -19.88
N GLU A 65 -24.29 10.07 -19.77
CA GLU A 65 -24.65 9.44 -18.48
C GLU A 65 -23.45 8.86 -17.75
N LYS A 66 -22.36 8.53 -18.48
CA LYS A 66 -21.12 7.99 -17.92
C LYS A 66 -20.15 9.05 -17.41
N GLN A 67 -20.46 10.34 -17.57
CA GLN A 67 -19.53 11.41 -17.14
C GLN A 67 -19.24 11.37 -15.65
N ALA A 68 -20.25 11.15 -14.81
CA ALA A 68 -20.08 11.05 -13.37
C ALA A 68 -19.23 9.85 -12.97
N GLU A 69 -19.43 8.71 -13.65
CA GLU A 69 -18.66 7.48 -13.43
C GLU A 69 -17.19 7.67 -13.81
N MET A 70 -16.91 8.31 -14.94
CA MET A 70 -15.57 8.61 -15.42
C MET A 70 -14.84 9.60 -14.50
N LEU A 71 -15.55 10.61 -13.97
CA LEU A 71 -14.99 11.54 -12.99
C LEU A 71 -14.65 10.82 -11.69
N LEU A 72 -15.51 9.92 -11.22
CA LEU A 72 -15.25 9.09 -10.04
C LEU A 72 -14.04 8.16 -10.25
N TYR A 73 -13.93 7.56 -11.44
CA TYR A 73 -12.77 6.75 -11.80
C TYR A 73 -11.47 7.57 -11.75
N LEU A 74 -11.47 8.79 -12.34
CA LEU A 74 -10.31 9.69 -12.29
C LEU A 74 -9.93 10.08 -10.87
N LYS A 75 -10.92 10.42 -10.02
CA LYS A 75 -10.69 10.72 -8.61
C LYS A 75 -10.00 9.55 -7.89
N ARG A 76 -10.51 8.33 -8.08
CA ARG A 76 -9.91 7.12 -7.49
C ARG A 76 -8.48 6.88 -7.97
N LYS A 77 -8.23 7.04 -9.27
CA LYS A 77 -6.89 6.88 -9.84
C LYS A 77 -5.91 7.92 -9.32
N LEU A 78 -6.34 9.18 -9.20
CA LEU A 78 -5.51 10.26 -8.67
C LEU A 78 -5.18 10.05 -7.19
N ILE A 79 -6.14 9.61 -6.37
CA ILE A 79 -5.92 9.26 -4.96
C ILE A 79 -4.89 8.12 -4.85
N GLY A 80 -5.04 7.06 -5.65
CA GLY A 80 -4.09 5.95 -5.69
C GLY A 80 -2.68 6.40 -6.06
N LEU A 81 -2.57 7.21 -7.11
CA LEU A 81 -1.28 7.76 -7.55
C LEU A 81 -0.65 8.69 -6.51
N ALA A 82 -1.44 9.53 -5.83
CA ALA A 82 -0.96 10.39 -4.75
C ALA A 82 -0.41 9.56 -3.57
N ALA A 83 -1.09 8.47 -3.21
CA ALA A 83 -0.62 7.56 -2.17
C ALA A 83 0.71 6.87 -2.55
N GLU A 84 0.86 6.44 -3.81
CA GLU A 84 2.11 5.86 -4.32
C GLU A 84 3.26 6.88 -4.27
N VAL A 85 3.05 8.09 -4.79
CA VAL A 85 4.04 9.19 -4.77
C VAL A 85 4.44 9.53 -3.34
N HIS A 86 3.47 9.63 -2.42
CA HIS A 86 3.73 9.87 -1.01
C HIS A 86 4.64 8.79 -0.41
N ARG A 87 4.29 7.52 -0.62
CA ARG A 87 5.07 6.39 -0.12
C ARG A 87 6.50 6.43 -0.63
N GLU A 88 6.69 6.63 -1.93
CA GLU A 88 8.02 6.72 -2.54
C GLU A 88 8.81 7.91 -2.00
N SER A 89 8.15 9.04 -1.77
CA SER A 89 8.77 10.21 -1.15
C SER A 89 9.21 9.95 0.29
N VAL A 90 8.37 9.26 1.06
CA VAL A 90 8.71 8.88 2.45
C VAL A 90 9.89 7.89 2.47
N VAL A 91 9.90 6.92 1.56
CA VAL A 91 11.01 5.96 1.46
C VAL A 91 12.31 6.64 1.03
N ALA A 92 12.24 7.56 0.06
CA ALA A 92 13.43 8.29 -0.42
C ALA A 92 14.04 9.21 0.64
N GLN A 93 13.21 9.81 1.50
CA GLN A 93 13.61 10.80 2.51
C GLN A 93 13.73 10.22 3.92
N GLY A 94 13.19 9.05 4.15
CA GLY A 94 13.20 8.38 5.45
C GLY A 94 14.62 8.08 5.91
N THR A 95 14.88 8.32 7.19
CA THR A 95 16.17 8.05 7.83
C THR A 95 16.07 6.87 8.79
N GLY A 96 17.15 6.14 8.95
CA GLY A 96 17.26 5.00 9.86
C GLY A 96 17.29 3.65 9.14
N LEU A 97 17.70 2.65 9.91
CA LEU A 97 18.02 1.31 9.42
C LEU A 97 16.93 0.67 8.57
N PHE A 98 15.66 0.91 8.91
CA PHE A 98 14.52 0.39 8.15
C PHE A 98 14.48 0.89 6.71
N TYR A 99 14.56 2.22 6.52
CA TYR A 99 14.51 2.82 5.18
C TYR A 99 15.76 2.49 4.36
N ASP A 100 16.93 2.38 5.02
CA ASP A 100 18.17 1.96 4.36
C ASP A 100 18.05 0.53 3.84
N ARG A 101 17.50 -0.38 4.65
CA ARG A 101 17.23 -1.77 4.25
C ARG A 101 16.19 -1.85 3.12
N LEU A 102 15.14 -1.07 3.20
CA LEU A 102 14.11 -1.03 2.17
C LEU A 102 14.68 -0.53 0.83
N ARG A 103 15.46 0.56 0.84
CA ARG A 103 16.16 1.05 -0.37
C ARG A 103 17.11 0.02 -0.95
N TYR A 104 17.92 -0.60 -0.10
CA TYR A 104 18.85 -1.65 -0.52
C TYR A 104 18.10 -2.81 -1.16
N ARG A 105 17.05 -3.33 -0.54
CA ARG A 105 16.25 -4.43 -1.09
C ARG A 105 15.61 -4.09 -2.43
N ARG A 106 15.08 -2.87 -2.57
CA ARG A 106 14.54 -2.40 -3.85
C ARG A 106 15.60 -2.33 -4.96
N SER A 107 16.83 -2.04 -4.64
CA SER A 107 17.92 -1.97 -5.61
C SER A 107 18.36 -3.34 -6.14
N ILE A 108 18.25 -4.38 -5.32
CA ILE A 108 18.63 -5.76 -5.71
C ILE A 108 17.44 -6.63 -6.19
N GLY A 109 16.22 -6.11 -6.07
CA GLY A 109 14.98 -6.84 -6.32
C GLY A 109 14.51 -7.65 -5.11
N PHE A 110 13.24 -8.05 -5.14
CA PHE A 110 12.62 -8.91 -4.13
C PHE A 110 12.45 -10.31 -4.70
N GLU A 111 12.83 -11.30 -3.92
CA GLU A 111 12.42 -12.67 -4.18
C GLU A 111 10.91 -12.80 -3.94
N SER A 112 10.25 -13.65 -4.71
CA SER A 112 8.81 -13.91 -4.55
C SER A 112 8.50 -14.36 -3.13
N LEU A 113 7.44 -13.81 -2.53
CA LEU A 113 7.00 -14.22 -1.20
C LEU A 113 6.70 -15.73 -1.15
N VAL A 114 6.09 -16.29 -2.20
CA VAL A 114 5.80 -17.73 -2.30
C VAL A 114 7.09 -18.54 -2.22
N THR A 115 8.11 -18.15 -2.99
CA THR A 115 9.42 -18.82 -2.95
C THR A 115 10.08 -18.73 -1.57
N LEU A 116 9.99 -17.58 -0.89
CA LEU A 116 10.52 -17.43 0.46
C LEU A 116 9.80 -18.33 1.47
N LEU A 117 8.48 -18.49 1.33
CA LEU A 117 7.68 -19.39 2.17
C LEU A 117 8.08 -20.86 1.96
N GLU A 118 8.20 -21.31 0.72
CA GLU A 118 8.64 -22.66 0.38
C GLU A 118 10.04 -22.98 0.92
N GLN A 119 10.96 -22.04 0.78
CA GLN A 119 12.31 -22.17 1.33
C GLN A 119 12.29 -22.22 2.86
N ALA A 120 11.44 -21.43 3.52
CA ALA A 120 11.35 -21.43 4.97
C ALA A 120 10.77 -22.76 5.52
N GLU A 121 9.78 -23.34 4.83
CA GLU A 121 9.19 -24.63 5.22
C GLU A 121 10.16 -25.80 5.06
N THR A 122 11.05 -25.73 4.07
CA THR A 122 12.04 -26.77 3.80
C THR A 122 13.36 -26.60 4.56
N SER A 123 13.55 -25.43 5.21
CA SER A 123 14.82 -25.10 5.88
C SER A 123 15.00 -25.89 7.16
N THR A 124 16.07 -26.68 7.24
CA THR A 124 16.47 -27.45 8.43
C THR A 124 17.47 -26.71 9.31
N VAL A 125 18.08 -25.64 8.80
CA VAL A 125 19.10 -24.84 9.50
C VAL A 125 18.46 -23.61 10.14
N ARG A 126 18.48 -23.55 11.48
CA ARG A 126 17.83 -22.46 12.23
C ARG A 126 18.24 -21.06 11.77
N LYS A 127 19.53 -20.82 11.57
CA LYS A 127 20.02 -19.50 11.14
C LYS A 127 19.43 -19.10 9.77
N GLN A 128 19.34 -20.05 8.85
CA GLN A 128 18.76 -19.84 7.54
C GLN A 128 17.25 -19.58 7.65
N PHE A 129 16.56 -20.34 8.48
CA PHE A 129 15.13 -20.14 8.76
C PHE A 129 14.86 -18.74 9.32
N ASP A 130 15.62 -18.31 10.34
CA ASP A 130 15.47 -16.98 10.96
C ASP A 130 15.71 -15.85 9.95
N GLU A 131 16.63 -16.06 8.99
CA GLU A 131 16.87 -15.09 7.91
C GLU A 131 15.72 -15.05 6.91
N LEU A 132 15.17 -16.19 6.51
CA LEU A 132 14.02 -16.29 5.62
C LEU A 132 12.77 -15.66 6.25
N VAL A 133 12.51 -15.92 7.54
CA VAL A 133 11.40 -15.31 8.27
C VAL A 133 11.53 -13.79 8.31
N ARG A 134 12.74 -13.26 8.47
CA ARG A 134 12.99 -11.81 8.37
C ARG A 134 12.72 -11.27 6.97
N LEU A 135 13.11 -12.02 5.94
CA LEU A 135 12.83 -11.65 4.54
C LEU A 135 11.33 -11.66 4.24
N ILE A 136 10.59 -12.65 4.75
CA ILE A 136 9.13 -12.73 4.65
C ILE A 136 8.49 -11.51 5.34
N PHE A 137 8.92 -11.20 6.57
CA PHE A 137 8.45 -10.01 7.28
C PHE A 137 8.66 -8.74 6.46
N ASP A 138 9.88 -8.51 6.01
CA ASP A 138 10.26 -7.32 5.24
C ASP A 138 9.46 -7.24 3.92
N SER A 139 9.23 -8.38 3.24
CA SER A 139 8.44 -8.44 2.00
C SER A 139 6.99 -8.04 2.26
N LEU A 140 6.33 -8.62 3.26
CA LEU A 140 4.93 -8.32 3.60
C LEU A 140 4.72 -6.88 4.08
N TRP A 141 5.65 -6.39 4.89
CA TRP A 141 5.57 -5.02 5.40
C TRP A 141 5.72 -3.98 4.29
N THR A 142 6.59 -4.25 3.31
CA THR A 142 6.92 -3.29 2.26
C THR A 142 6.16 -3.50 0.95
N ALA A 143 5.45 -4.62 0.81
CA ALA A 143 4.63 -4.89 -0.37
C ALA A 143 3.49 -3.88 -0.51
N ASP A 144 3.26 -3.44 -1.74
CA ASP A 144 2.16 -2.53 -2.07
C ASP A 144 0.80 -3.22 -1.97
N ALA A 145 0.77 -4.49 -2.36
CA ALA A 145 -0.43 -5.32 -2.37
C ALA A 145 -0.12 -6.71 -1.82
N LEU A 146 -1.15 -7.45 -1.48
CA LEU A 146 -1.13 -8.88 -1.22
C LEU A 146 -1.94 -9.54 -2.33
N THR A 147 -1.36 -10.48 -3.08
CA THR A 147 -2.04 -11.23 -4.13
C THR A 147 -2.85 -12.39 -3.51
N ASP A 148 -3.78 -12.97 -4.29
CA ASP A 148 -4.55 -14.13 -3.82
C ASP A 148 -3.65 -15.37 -3.64
N GLU A 149 -2.64 -15.53 -4.49
CA GLU A 149 -1.65 -16.59 -4.40
C GLU A 149 -0.80 -16.47 -3.12
N GLU A 150 -0.30 -15.27 -2.84
CA GLU A 150 0.46 -14.99 -1.60
C GLU A 150 -0.38 -15.20 -0.34
N ALA A 151 -1.63 -14.75 -0.35
CA ALA A 151 -2.56 -14.97 0.76
C ALA A 151 -2.81 -16.46 1.00
N ALA A 152 -3.03 -17.23 -0.07
CA ALA A 152 -3.21 -18.67 0.01
C ALA A 152 -1.96 -19.36 0.55
N ALA A 153 -0.77 -19.03 0.05
CA ALA A 153 0.49 -19.59 0.52
C ALA A 153 0.72 -19.28 2.02
N LEU A 154 0.46 -18.04 2.46
CA LEU A 154 0.55 -17.65 3.88
C LEU A 154 -0.42 -18.43 4.77
N SER A 155 -1.66 -18.69 4.33
CA SER A 155 -2.66 -19.42 5.11
C SER A 155 -2.24 -20.87 5.39
N HIS A 156 -1.42 -21.46 4.52
CA HIS A 156 -0.89 -22.81 4.66
C HIS A 156 0.46 -22.87 5.39
N ALA A 157 1.12 -21.72 5.58
CA ALA A 157 2.40 -21.64 6.25
C ALA A 157 2.31 -22.04 7.74
N GLY A 158 3.43 -22.48 8.32
CA GLY A 158 3.53 -22.81 9.73
C GLY A 158 3.12 -21.64 10.64
N GLU A 159 2.56 -21.93 11.81
CA GLU A 159 1.97 -20.92 12.71
C GLU A 159 2.93 -19.78 13.05
N TYR A 160 4.21 -20.08 13.27
CA TYR A 160 5.21 -19.05 13.55
C TYR A 160 5.35 -18.04 12.40
N ILE A 161 5.35 -18.52 11.16
CA ILE A 161 5.41 -17.66 9.97
C ILE A 161 4.13 -16.82 9.87
N ARG A 162 2.95 -17.41 10.08
CA ARG A 162 1.67 -16.69 10.09
C ARG A 162 1.61 -15.60 11.16
N LEU A 163 2.17 -15.87 12.35
CA LEU A 163 2.26 -14.92 13.45
C LEU A 163 3.16 -13.71 13.08
N VAL A 164 4.28 -13.98 12.42
CA VAL A 164 5.17 -12.94 11.88
C VAL A 164 4.47 -12.16 10.76
N ALA A 165 3.78 -12.85 9.85
CA ALA A 165 3.02 -12.25 8.77
C ALA A 165 1.92 -11.31 9.27
N ALA A 166 1.15 -11.71 10.30
CA ALA A 166 0.14 -10.84 10.91
C ALA A 166 0.74 -9.54 11.44
N SER A 167 1.93 -9.60 12.03
CA SER A 167 2.65 -8.40 12.51
C SER A 167 3.08 -7.50 11.36
N ALA A 168 3.67 -8.09 10.31
CA ALA A 168 4.13 -7.36 9.14
C ALA A 168 2.98 -6.68 8.39
N LEU A 169 1.86 -7.39 8.18
CA LEU A 169 0.66 -6.87 7.56
C LEU A 169 0.00 -5.77 8.39
N THR A 170 -0.03 -5.92 9.71
CA THR A 170 -0.50 -4.87 10.61
C THR A 170 0.32 -3.60 10.45
N MET A 171 1.65 -3.71 10.45
CA MET A 171 2.54 -2.56 10.26
C MET A 171 2.39 -1.94 8.87
N ALA A 172 2.19 -2.76 7.83
CA ALA A 172 1.90 -2.27 6.48
C ALA A 172 0.59 -1.47 6.43
N LEU A 173 -0.47 -1.96 7.08
CA LEU A 173 -1.77 -1.31 7.17
C LEU A 173 -1.73 0.00 7.97
N GLN A 174 -0.82 0.16 8.93
CA GLN A 174 -0.62 1.46 9.60
C GLN A 174 -0.03 2.53 8.67
N GLN A 175 0.63 2.13 7.59
CA GLN A 175 1.21 3.07 6.62
C GLN A 175 0.26 3.35 5.46
N GLN A 176 -0.45 2.32 4.99
CA GLN A 176 -1.35 2.44 3.85
C GLN A 176 -2.49 1.43 3.96
N TRP A 177 -3.73 1.93 3.75
CA TRP A 177 -4.90 1.08 3.63
C TRP A 177 -4.77 0.12 2.44
N HIS A 178 -5.07 -1.15 2.69
CA HIS A 178 -5.19 -2.16 1.65
C HIS A 178 -6.21 -3.23 2.07
N SER A 179 -7.34 -3.30 1.37
CA SER A 179 -8.46 -4.17 1.74
C SER A 179 -8.07 -5.64 1.85
N LYS A 180 -7.32 -6.20 0.89
CA LYS A 180 -6.92 -7.63 0.91
C LYS A 180 -6.04 -7.97 2.11
N LYS A 181 -5.15 -7.07 2.55
CA LYS A 181 -4.34 -7.29 3.75
C LYS A 181 -5.22 -7.36 5.00
N LEU A 182 -6.23 -6.49 5.10
CA LEU A 182 -7.18 -6.54 6.21
C LEU A 182 -8.05 -7.80 6.14
N TYR A 183 -8.55 -8.16 4.95
CA TYR A 183 -9.33 -9.39 4.78
C TYR A 183 -8.53 -10.62 5.18
N PHE A 184 -7.27 -10.72 4.83
CA PHE A 184 -6.41 -11.81 5.30
C PHE A 184 -6.37 -11.91 6.84
N LEU A 185 -6.18 -10.77 7.54
CA LEU A 185 -6.18 -10.77 9.00
C LEU A 185 -7.53 -11.21 9.59
N LEU A 186 -8.65 -10.82 8.95
CA LEU A 186 -10.00 -11.21 9.37
C LEU A 186 -10.29 -12.69 9.10
N GLU A 187 -9.87 -13.22 7.95
CA GLU A 187 -10.02 -14.64 7.60
C GLU A 187 -9.23 -15.53 8.54
N GLU A 188 -7.98 -15.16 8.84
CA GLU A 188 -7.17 -15.88 9.82
C GLU A 188 -7.78 -15.79 11.24
N LEU A 189 -8.35 -14.66 11.62
CA LEU A 189 -9.02 -14.48 12.91
C LEU A 189 -10.28 -15.37 13.05
N ALA A 190 -10.97 -15.64 11.94
CA ALA A 190 -12.18 -16.47 11.91
C ALA A 190 -11.87 -17.98 12.05
N ARG A 191 -10.61 -18.40 11.91
CA ARG A 191 -10.23 -19.82 12.05
C ARG A 191 -10.46 -20.31 13.47
N PRO A 192 -11.01 -21.50 13.66
CA PRO A 192 -11.31 -22.04 14.98
C PRO A 192 -10.05 -22.58 15.71
N ASP A 193 -9.05 -22.99 14.95
CA ASP A 193 -7.88 -23.79 15.38
C ASP A 193 -6.61 -22.95 15.64
N ILE A 194 -6.75 -21.65 15.86
CA ILE A 194 -5.61 -20.77 16.13
C ILE A 194 -5.31 -20.62 17.61
N THR A 195 -4.02 -20.50 17.95
CA THR A 195 -3.58 -20.28 19.34
C THR A 195 -4.07 -18.93 19.89
N ALA A 196 -4.10 -18.83 21.22
CA ALA A 196 -4.49 -17.58 21.89
C ALA A 196 -3.56 -16.41 21.52
N ASP A 197 -2.25 -16.67 21.43
CA ASP A 197 -1.25 -15.65 21.07
C ASP A 197 -1.43 -15.15 19.64
N TYR A 198 -1.68 -16.06 18.70
CA TYR A 198 -1.94 -15.68 17.31
C TYR A 198 -3.24 -14.90 17.19
N ARG A 199 -4.31 -15.35 17.84
CA ARG A 199 -5.60 -14.65 17.92
C ARG A 199 -5.47 -13.24 18.47
N ALA A 200 -4.73 -13.07 19.58
CA ALA A 200 -4.50 -11.78 20.19
C ALA A 200 -3.78 -10.81 19.22
N ARG A 201 -2.79 -11.31 18.50
CA ARG A 201 -2.03 -10.52 17.53
C ARG A 201 -2.90 -10.07 16.34
N LEU A 202 -3.71 -10.97 15.81
CA LEU A 202 -4.68 -10.65 14.75
C LEU A 202 -5.70 -9.59 15.21
N LEU A 203 -6.27 -9.75 16.41
CA LEU A 203 -7.19 -8.78 17.01
C LEU A 203 -6.55 -7.40 17.14
N VAL A 204 -5.33 -7.32 17.66
CA VAL A 204 -4.59 -6.05 17.73
C VAL A 204 -4.42 -5.44 16.34
N GLY A 205 -4.03 -6.23 15.35
CA GLY A 205 -3.85 -5.78 13.97
C GLY A 205 -5.14 -5.21 13.38
N VAL A 206 -6.25 -5.91 13.52
CA VAL A 206 -7.58 -5.47 13.04
C VAL A 206 -8.01 -4.18 13.75
N VAL A 207 -7.94 -4.14 15.09
CA VAL A 207 -8.35 -2.95 15.88
C VAL A 207 -7.53 -1.72 15.52
N LEU A 208 -6.21 -1.86 15.42
CA LEU A 208 -5.34 -0.75 15.02
C LEU A 208 -5.67 -0.25 13.60
N THR A 209 -5.93 -1.17 12.67
CA THR A 209 -6.28 -0.80 11.28
C THR A 209 -7.62 -0.07 11.21
N VAL A 210 -8.67 -0.60 11.85
CA VAL A 210 -10.00 0.03 11.90
C VAL A 210 -9.91 1.44 12.52
N ARG A 211 -9.14 1.57 13.60
CA ARG A 211 -8.94 2.88 14.25
C ARG A 211 -8.20 3.89 13.37
N SER A 212 -7.25 3.43 12.56
CA SER A 212 -6.47 4.28 11.66
C SER A 212 -7.28 4.74 10.44
N TYR A 213 -8.29 3.97 10.03
CA TYR A 213 -9.07 4.19 8.81
C TYR A 213 -10.59 4.12 9.07
N PRO A 214 -11.16 4.99 9.90
CA PRO A 214 -12.58 4.91 10.29
C PRO A 214 -13.56 5.13 9.13
N HIS A 215 -13.10 5.63 7.99
CA HIS A 215 -13.93 5.88 6.80
C HIS A 215 -13.87 4.74 5.76
N HIS A 216 -13.10 3.70 6.01
CA HIS A 216 -12.96 2.53 5.12
C HIS A 216 -13.62 1.26 5.68
N THR A 217 -14.04 1.32 6.90
CA THR A 217 -14.74 0.28 7.65
C THR A 217 -16.14 0.77 7.98
#